data_f3f59265dffcb5b910d28a9c0f61d473
#
_entry.id   f3f59265dffcb5b910d28a9c0f61d473
#
_cell.length_a   1.000
_cell.length_b   1.000
_cell.length_c   1.000
_cell.angle_alpha   90.00
_cell.angle_beta   90.00
_cell.angle_gamma   90.00
#
_symmetry.space_group_name_H-M   'P 1'
#
loop_
_entity.id
_entity.type
_entity.pdbx_description
1 polymer ?
#
loop_
_entity_poly.entity_id
_entity_poly.type
_entity_poly.pdbx_seq_one_letter_code
_entity_poly.pdbx_strand_id
1 'polypeptide(L)'
;MSAIQTYFQDFLTNIRLPDNLKKALISAHTELREQLKSDDLTKDLLVESFLQGSYARSTCIKPAPGKKVDVDVIVVTNIDHDTVSAQEAFAIITPFVKKYYQNYEQQKRSIGISLPEVDMGLGITAAPSEEVKRAIECAGLSSAFTVDDLSGYQQSLLENYRLD
;
A
#
# COMPACT_ATOMS: atom_id res chain seq x y z
N MET A 1 -6.93 15.60 -36.84
CA MET A 1 -7.23 14.59 -35.80
C MET A 1 -8.60 14.01 -36.08
N SER A 2 -8.80 12.72 -35.90
CA SER A 2 -10.16 12.13 -36.06
C SER A 2 -11.04 12.54 -34.88
N ALA A 3 -12.36 12.61 -35.09
CA ALA A 3 -13.33 12.93 -34.02
C ALA A 3 -13.18 11.99 -32.81
N ILE A 4 -12.81 10.73 -33.03
CA ILE A 4 -12.55 9.74 -31.98
C ILE A 4 -11.33 10.14 -31.14
N GLN A 5 -10.24 10.60 -31.76
CA GLN A 5 -9.05 11.03 -31.01
C GLN A 5 -9.33 12.24 -30.12
N THR A 6 -10.09 13.21 -30.61
CA THR A 6 -10.50 14.37 -29.81
C THR A 6 -11.35 13.93 -28.64
N TYR A 7 -12.33 13.06 -28.85
CA TYR A 7 -13.19 12.53 -27.79
C TYR A 7 -12.37 11.82 -26.68
N PHE A 8 -11.41 10.97 -27.07
CA PHE A 8 -10.54 10.29 -26.09
C PHE A 8 -9.64 11.28 -25.33
N GLN A 9 -9.11 12.30 -25.97
CA GLN A 9 -8.32 13.32 -25.29
C GLN A 9 -9.12 14.11 -24.29
N ASP A 10 -10.35 14.49 -24.64
CA ASP A 10 -11.28 15.18 -23.74
C ASP A 10 -11.67 14.29 -22.56
N PHE A 11 -11.98 13.01 -22.82
CA PHE A 11 -12.26 12.03 -21.78
C PHE A 11 -11.07 11.89 -20.81
N LEU A 12 -9.84 11.67 -21.31
CA LEU A 12 -8.65 11.55 -20.47
C LEU A 12 -8.38 12.82 -19.66
N THR A 13 -8.61 13.99 -20.23
CA THR A 13 -8.46 15.25 -19.52
C THR A 13 -9.45 15.36 -18.36
N ASN A 14 -10.68 14.91 -18.56
CA ASN A 14 -11.73 14.97 -17.56
C ASN A 14 -11.52 14.01 -16.38
N ILE A 15 -10.90 12.84 -16.62
CA ILE A 15 -10.65 11.84 -15.57
C ILE A 15 -9.27 11.98 -14.92
N ARG A 16 -8.36 12.74 -15.50
CA ARG A 16 -7.00 12.88 -14.98
C ARG A 16 -7.00 13.51 -13.60
N LEU A 17 -6.19 12.95 -12.70
CA LEU A 17 -5.99 13.50 -11.37
C LEU A 17 -5.39 14.91 -11.46
N PRO A 18 -6.03 15.94 -10.86
CA PRO A 18 -5.50 17.30 -10.81
C PRO A 18 -4.14 17.38 -10.11
N ASP A 19 -3.27 18.28 -10.56
CA ASP A 19 -1.89 18.41 -10.04
C ASP A 19 -1.84 18.76 -8.55
N ASN A 20 -2.79 19.54 -8.03
CA ASN A 20 -2.88 19.84 -6.61
C ASN A 20 -3.17 18.59 -5.78
N LEU A 21 -4.11 17.74 -6.22
CA LEU A 21 -4.42 16.47 -5.54
C LEU A 21 -3.26 15.48 -5.66
N LYS A 22 -2.57 15.45 -6.81
CA LYS A 22 -1.37 14.64 -6.99
C LYS A 22 -0.25 15.06 -6.02
N LYS A 23 -0.03 16.36 -5.84
CA LYS A 23 0.94 16.89 -4.86
C LYS A 23 0.55 16.54 -3.43
N ALA A 24 -0.73 16.73 -3.06
CA ALA A 24 -1.22 16.38 -1.73
C ALA A 24 -1.02 14.89 -1.43
N LEU A 25 -1.31 14.01 -2.40
CA LEU A 25 -1.13 12.59 -2.29
C LEU A 25 0.35 12.20 -2.11
N ILE A 26 1.25 12.77 -2.93
CA ILE A 26 2.71 12.56 -2.81
C ILE A 26 3.20 13.00 -1.43
N SER A 27 2.80 14.18 -0.96
CA SER A 27 3.18 14.68 0.37
C SER A 27 2.71 13.73 1.47
N ALA A 28 1.43 13.33 1.42
CA ALA A 28 0.83 12.48 2.45
C ALA A 28 1.55 11.13 2.60
N HIS A 29 1.73 10.38 1.49
CA HIS A 29 2.38 9.08 1.59
C HIS A 29 3.88 9.17 1.88
N THR A 30 4.55 10.23 1.42
CA THR A 30 5.98 10.44 1.72
C THR A 30 6.18 10.73 3.20
N GLU A 31 5.40 11.64 3.76
CA GLU A 31 5.43 11.97 5.19
C GLU A 31 5.16 10.74 6.06
N LEU A 32 4.11 9.97 5.77
CA LEU A 32 3.81 8.73 6.49
C LEU A 32 5.00 7.76 6.47
N ARG A 33 5.61 7.55 5.29
CA ARG A 33 6.73 6.61 5.15
C ARG A 33 8.01 7.10 5.84
N GLU A 34 8.26 8.40 5.88
CA GLU A 34 9.36 8.98 6.64
C GLU A 34 9.14 8.88 8.15
N GLN A 35 7.91 9.14 8.61
CA GLN A 35 7.52 8.96 10.01
C GLN A 35 7.69 7.51 10.46
N LEU A 36 7.23 6.53 9.65
CA LEU A 36 7.41 5.09 9.92
C LEU A 36 8.88 4.69 10.08
N LYS A 37 9.78 5.28 9.29
CA LYS A 37 11.22 4.99 9.33
C LYS A 37 11.92 5.60 10.54
N SER A 38 11.44 6.73 11.03
CA SER A 38 12.13 7.51 12.05
C SER A 38 11.54 7.36 13.45
N ASP A 39 10.31 6.86 13.58
CA ASP A 39 9.61 6.76 14.86
C ASP A 39 10.09 5.57 15.69
N ASP A 40 10.30 5.79 16.99
CA ASP A 40 10.77 4.75 17.91
C ASP A 40 9.82 3.57 18.08
N LEU A 41 8.53 3.74 17.76
CA LEU A 41 7.54 2.66 17.81
C LEU A 41 7.58 1.74 16.59
N THR A 42 8.14 2.20 15.47
CA THR A 42 8.04 1.49 14.19
C THR A 42 9.38 1.23 13.51
N LYS A 43 10.41 2.02 13.77
CA LYS A 43 11.72 1.92 13.09
C LYS A 43 12.36 0.52 13.18
N ASP A 44 12.22 -0.14 14.33
CA ASP A 44 12.81 -1.47 14.57
C ASP A 44 11.92 -2.61 14.06
N LEU A 45 10.66 -2.31 13.76
CA LEU A 45 9.69 -3.24 13.19
C LEU A 45 9.64 -3.17 11.65
N LEU A 46 9.96 -2.01 11.10
CA LEU A 46 9.85 -1.74 9.68
C LEU A 46 10.98 -2.40 8.89
N VAL A 47 10.63 -3.30 7.99
CA VAL A 47 11.55 -3.84 6.98
C VAL A 47 11.54 -2.95 5.74
N GLU A 48 10.35 -2.66 5.22
CA GLU A 48 10.14 -1.86 4.03
C GLU A 48 8.74 -1.22 4.04
N SER A 49 8.52 -0.24 3.17
CA SER A 49 7.20 0.27 2.85
C SER A 49 7.09 0.60 1.37
N PHE A 50 5.96 0.31 0.76
CA PHE A 50 5.73 0.57 -0.65
C PHE A 50 4.29 1.02 -0.91
N LEU A 51 4.05 1.56 -2.11
CA LEU A 51 2.71 1.98 -2.54
C LEU A 51 2.01 0.85 -3.26
N GLN A 52 0.71 0.71 -3.02
CA GLN A 52 -0.17 -0.23 -3.69
C GLN A 52 -1.40 0.50 -4.27
N GLY A 53 -2.33 -0.24 -4.81
CA GLY A 53 -3.60 0.31 -5.28
C GLY A 53 -3.52 1.04 -6.62
N SER A 54 -4.50 1.89 -6.87
CA SER A 54 -4.67 2.60 -8.14
C SER A 54 -3.56 3.60 -8.42
N TYR A 55 -3.04 4.25 -7.37
CA TYR A 55 -1.96 5.21 -7.52
C TYR A 55 -0.64 4.54 -7.96
N ALA A 56 -0.25 3.45 -7.32
CA ALA A 56 0.94 2.69 -7.68
C ALA A 56 0.88 2.16 -9.12
N ARG A 57 -0.30 1.73 -9.57
CA ARG A 57 -0.53 1.22 -10.93
C ARG A 57 -0.76 2.31 -11.99
N SER A 58 -0.65 3.59 -11.63
CA SER A 58 -0.93 4.73 -12.52
C SER A 58 -2.36 4.73 -13.11
N THR A 59 -3.31 4.11 -12.39
CA THR A 59 -4.74 4.06 -12.75
C THR A 59 -5.61 4.95 -11.87
N CYS A 60 -4.99 5.77 -11.01
CA CYS A 60 -5.69 6.73 -10.16
C CYS A 60 -6.33 7.82 -11.02
N ILE A 61 -7.62 8.03 -10.82
CA ILE A 61 -8.41 9.05 -11.54
C ILE A 61 -8.90 10.13 -10.58
N LYS A 62 -9.37 11.23 -11.15
CA LYS A 62 -10.01 12.31 -10.41
C LYS A 62 -11.16 11.78 -9.57
N PRO A 63 -11.19 12.04 -8.25
CA PRO A 63 -12.27 11.60 -7.40
C PRO A 63 -13.59 12.29 -7.77
N ALA A 64 -14.71 11.62 -7.47
CA ALA A 64 -16.03 12.21 -7.60
C ALA A 64 -16.18 13.43 -6.68
N PRO A 65 -17.09 14.38 -6.99
CA PRO A 65 -17.33 15.54 -6.13
C PRO A 65 -17.60 15.12 -4.67
N GLY A 66 -16.91 15.75 -3.73
CA GLY A 66 -17.00 15.46 -2.30
C GLY A 66 -16.27 14.19 -1.85
N LYS A 67 -15.56 13.52 -2.75
CA LYS A 67 -14.66 12.41 -2.40
C LYS A 67 -13.21 12.87 -2.41
N LYS A 68 -12.39 12.18 -1.62
CA LYS A 68 -10.93 12.39 -1.55
C LYS A 68 -10.22 11.45 -2.51
N VAL A 69 -8.97 11.78 -2.81
CA VAL A 69 -8.10 10.84 -3.52
C VAL A 69 -7.59 9.80 -2.53
N ASP A 70 -7.43 8.56 -3.01
CA ASP A 70 -7.04 7.43 -2.19
C ASP A 70 -5.62 6.95 -2.54
N VAL A 71 -4.86 6.55 -1.52
CA VAL A 71 -3.56 5.91 -1.68
C VAL A 71 -3.35 4.81 -0.64
N ASP A 72 -2.92 3.65 -1.11
CA ASP A 72 -2.58 2.52 -0.26
C ASP A 72 -1.08 2.46 -0.02
N VAL A 73 -0.69 2.37 1.26
CA VAL A 73 0.69 2.16 1.71
C VAL A 73 0.76 0.83 2.42
N ILE A 74 1.62 -0.06 1.95
CA ILE A 74 1.90 -1.33 2.62
C ILE A 74 3.16 -1.18 3.46
N VAL A 75 3.07 -1.62 4.70
CA VAL A 75 4.17 -1.67 5.65
C VAL A 75 4.57 -3.12 5.83
N VAL A 76 5.77 -3.46 5.39
CA VAL A 76 6.39 -4.77 5.60
C VAL A 76 7.11 -4.74 6.93
N THR A 77 6.76 -5.65 7.83
CA THR A 77 7.33 -5.73 9.17
C THR A 77 8.08 -7.03 9.39
N ASN A 78 8.98 -7.02 10.38
CA ASN A 78 9.63 -8.24 10.87
C ASN A 78 8.79 -9.01 11.89
N ILE A 79 7.51 -8.66 12.03
CA ILE A 79 6.56 -9.38 12.91
C ILE A 79 6.38 -10.80 12.38
N ASP A 80 6.56 -11.76 13.26
CA ASP A 80 6.40 -13.17 12.92
C ASP A 80 4.90 -13.50 12.77
N HIS A 81 4.49 -13.84 11.56
CA HIS A 81 3.09 -14.14 11.21
C HIS A 81 2.59 -15.49 11.77
N ASP A 82 3.50 -16.37 12.19
CA ASP A 82 3.11 -17.65 12.80
C ASP A 82 2.71 -17.50 14.28
N THR A 83 3.22 -16.44 14.93
CA THR A 83 3.00 -16.20 16.36
C THR A 83 2.10 -15.01 16.65
N VAL A 84 1.96 -14.06 15.70
CA VAL A 84 1.21 -12.82 15.86
C VAL A 84 0.08 -12.76 14.82
N SER A 85 -1.15 -12.68 15.30
CA SER A 85 -2.32 -12.52 14.43
C SER A 85 -2.35 -11.15 13.75
N ALA A 86 -3.10 -11.03 12.64
CA ALA A 86 -3.30 -9.76 11.97
C ALA A 86 -3.86 -8.66 12.87
N GLN A 87 -4.74 -9.01 13.82
CA GLN A 87 -5.30 -8.04 14.76
C GLN A 87 -4.25 -7.52 15.75
N GLU A 88 -3.38 -8.40 16.23
CA GLU A 88 -2.27 -8.03 17.13
C GLU A 88 -1.24 -7.16 16.37
N ALA A 89 -0.94 -7.47 15.11
CA ALA A 89 -0.08 -6.63 14.27
C ALA A 89 -0.64 -5.21 14.11
N PHE A 90 -1.95 -5.06 13.89
CA PHE A 90 -2.60 -3.75 13.90
C PHE A 90 -2.52 -3.06 15.26
N ALA A 91 -2.68 -3.80 16.35
CA ALA A 91 -2.56 -3.25 17.70
C ALA A 91 -1.15 -2.72 17.99
N ILE A 92 -0.10 -3.35 17.44
CA ILE A 92 1.29 -2.90 17.55
C ILE A 92 1.51 -1.55 16.81
N ILE A 93 0.93 -1.38 15.63
CA ILE A 93 1.11 -0.17 14.80
C ILE A 93 0.16 0.97 15.19
N THR A 94 -1.00 0.66 15.76
CA THR A 94 -2.00 1.67 16.13
C THR A 94 -1.46 2.81 17.02
N PRO A 95 -0.58 2.61 18.01
CA PRO A 95 0.02 3.72 18.80
C PRO A 95 0.78 4.73 17.94
N PHE A 96 1.50 4.27 16.91
CA PHE A 96 2.15 5.15 15.94
C PHE A 96 1.09 5.98 15.17
N VAL A 97 0.05 5.35 14.64
CA VAL A 97 -1.01 6.07 13.93
C VAL A 97 -1.67 7.12 14.82
N LYS A 98 -1.98 6.77 16.07
CA LYS A 98 -2.54 7.71 17.07
C LYS A 98 -1.65 8.91 17.35
N LYS A 99 -0.34 8.73 17.31
CA LYS A 99 0.64 9.80 17.58
C LYS A 99 0.60 10.88 16.50
N TYR A 100 0.44 10.51 15.23
CA TYR A 100 0.56 11.42 14.10
C TYR A 100 -0.77 11.81 13.46
N TYR A 101 -1.81 10.98 13.59
CA TYR A 101 -3.07 11.15 12.87
C TYR A 101 -4.27 11.16 13.83
N GLN A 102 -5.08 12.22 13.74
CA GLN A 102 -6.28 12.36 14.58
C GLN A 102 -7.48 11.60 14.01
N ASN A 103 -7.61 11.58 12.68
CA ASN A 103 -8.73 10.94 11.98
C ASN A 103 -8.25 9.63 11.36
N TYR A 104 -8.44 8.55 12.07
CA TYR A 104 -8.13 7.20 11.60
C TYR A 104 -9.22 6.22 12.03
N GLU A 105 -9.35 5.15 11.28
CA GLU A 105 -10.29 4.06 11.55
C GLU A 105 -9.63 2.72 11.24
N GLN A 106 -9.73 1.77 12.17
CA GLN A 106 -9.28 0.40 11.90
C GLN A 106 -10.32 -0.32 11.04
N GLN A 107 -9.91 -0.74 9.87
CA GLN A 107 -10.67 -1.53 8.94
C GLN A 107 -10.28 -3.02 9.05
N LYS A 108 -10.93 -3.88 8.26
CA LYS A 108 -10.70 -5.33 8.32
C LYS A 108 -9.25 -5.72 7.94
N ARG A 109 -8.63 -5.01 7.00
CA ARG A 109 -7.30 -5.33 6.42
C ARG A 109 -6.32 -4.17 6.40
N SER A 110 -6.70 -3.02 6.95
CA SER A 110 -5.91 -1.80 6.94
C SER A 110 -6.31 -0.87 8.07
N ILE A 111 -5.52 0.16 8.30
CA ILE A 111 -5.92 1.34 9.06
C ILE A 111 -6.16 2.44 8.06
N GLY A 112 -7.40 2.92 7.95
CA GLY A 112 -7.74 4.09 7.16
C GLY A 112 -7.33 5.36 7.90
N ILE A 113 -6.62 6.27 7.23
CA ILE A 113 -6.21 7.58 7.75
C ILE A 113 -6.81 8.63 6.84
N SER A 114 -7.59 9.56 7.41
CA SER A 114 -8.31 10.56 6.63
C SER A 114 -7.69 11.95 6.82
N LEU A 115 -7.07 12.47 5.76
CA LEU A 115 -6.55 13.84 5.67
C LEU A 115 -7.54 14.74 4.90
N PRO A 116 -7.34 16.06 4.84
CA PRO A 116 -8.31 16.95 4.18
C PRO A 116 -8.65 16.59 2.73
N GLU A 117 -7.65 16.24 1.93
CA GLU A 117 -7.82 15.94 0.49
C GLU A 117 -7.50 14.48 0.12
N VAL A 118 -6.91 13.70 1.06
CA VAL A 118 -6.37 12.36 0.82
C VAL A 118 -6.89 11.40 1.87
N ASP A 119 -7.37 10.25 1.44
CA ASP A 119 -7.57 9.09 2.30
C ASP A 119 -6.41 8.11 2.08
N MET A 120 -5.78 7.65 3.15
CA MET A 120 -4.68 6.69 3.08
C MET A 120 -5.09 5.37 3.72
N GLY A 121 -4.89 4.27 2.99
CA GLY A 121 -4.98 2.92 3.51
C GLY A 121 -3.62 2.43 3.97
N LEU A 122 -3.45 2.14 5.26
CA LEU A 122 -2.23 1.56 5.81
C LEU A 122 -2.42 0.06 6.02
N GLY A 123 -1.89 -0.73 5.11
CA GLY A 123 -1.86 -2.18 5.21
C GLY A 123 -0.59 -2.66 5.91
N ILE A 124 -0.68 -3.74 6.67
CA ILE A 124 0.46 -4.32 7.38
C ILE A 124 0.65 -5.75 6.87
N THR A 125 1.89 -6.12 6.57
CA THR A 125 2.26 -7.48 6.19
C THR A 125 3.58 -7.87 6.86
N ALA A 126 3.77 -9.16 7.07
CA ALA A 126 5.05 -9.69 7.52
C ALA A 126 6.04 -9.79 6.35
N ALA A 127 7.33 -9.65 6.64
CA ALA A 127 8.35 -9.98 5.67
C ALA A 127 8.27 -11.46 5.31
N PRO A 128 8.49 -11.84 4.03
CA PRO A 128 8.49 -13.23 3.63
C PRO A 128 9.58 -14.00 4.38
N SER A 129 9.28 -15.23 4.81
CA SER A 129 10.26 -16.11 5.42
C SER A 129 11.40 -16.41 4.43
N GLU A 130 12.56 -16.81 4.95
CA GLU A 130 13.70 -17.20 4.10
C GLU A 130 13.36 -18.37 3.16
N GLU A 131 12.43 -19.23 3.56
CA GLU A 131 11.94 -20.34 2.74
C GLU A 131 11.14 -19.83 1.55
N VAL A 132 10.25 -18.84 1.76
CA VAL A 132 9.47 -18.20 0.69
C VAL A 132 10.39 -17.42 -0.24
N LYS A 133 11.39 -16.70 0.27
CA LYS A 133 12.39 -16.00 -0.55
C LYS A 133 13.14 -16.97 -1.46
N ARG A 134 13.60 -18.10 -0.92
CA ARG A 134 14.27 -19.15 -1.70
C ARG A 134 13.37 -19.75 -2.78
N ALA A 135 12.09 -19.98 -2.46
CA ALA A 135 11.12 -20.50 -3.43
C ALA A 135 10.91 -19.52 -4.59
N ILE A 136 10.84 -18.22 -4.32
CA ILE A 136 10.72 -17.15 -5.33
C ILE A 136 11.97 -17.11 -6.21
N GLU A 137 13.16 -17.18 -5.61
CA GLU A 137 14.43 -17.20 -6.34
C GLU A 137 14.54 -18.44 -7.22
N CYS A 138 14.22 -19.63 -6.70
CA CYS A 138 14.22 -20.88 -7.46
C CYS A 138 13.22 -20.86 -8.62
N ALA A 139 12.09 -20.19 -8.48
CA ALA A 139 11.10 -20.02 -9.54
C ALA A 139 11.53 -18.99 -10.61
N GLY A 140 12.67 -18.31 -10.46
CA GLY A 140 13.13 -17.27 -11.38
C GLY A 140 12.30 -16.00 -11.34
N LEU A 141 11.52 -15.80 -10.27
CA LEU A 141 10.58 -14.68 -10.12
C LEU A 141 11.22 -13.46 -9.43
N SER A 142 12.44 -13.58 -8.95
CA SER A 142 13.15 -12.58 -8.13
C SER A 142 13.33 -11.21 -8.78
N SER A 143 13.28 -11.12 -10.12
CA SER A 143 13.46 -9.86 -10.85
C SER A 143 12.15 -9.24 -11.36
N ALA A 144 11.05 -9.99 -11.34
CA ALA A 144 9.78 -9.59 -11.92
C ALA A 144 8.71 -9.26 -10.87
N PHE A 145 8.90 -9.72 -9.64
CA PHE A 145 7.93 -9.57 -8.57
C PHE A 145 8.55 -8.79 -7.42
N THR A 146 7.95 -7.65 -7.14
CA THR A 146 8.15 -6.93 -5.88
C THR A 146 7.26 -7.59 -4.82
N VAL A 147 7.50 -7.28 -3.54
CA VAL A 147 6.62 -7.71 -2.44
C VAL A 147 5.15 -7.32 -2.70
N ASP A 148 4.90 -6.32 -3.55
CA ASP A 148 3.59 -5.92 -4.08
C ASP A 148 2.82 -7.05 -4.78
N ASP A 149 3.54 -7.93 -5.48
CA ASP A 149 2.93 -9.00 -6.25
C ASP A 149 2.58 -10.22 -5.39
N LEU A 150 3.08 -10.28 -4.16
CA LEU A 150 2.89 -11.41 -3.24
C LEU A 150 1.67 -11.27 -2.32
N SER A 151 0.90 -10.19 -2.42
CA SER A 151 -0.29 -10.01 -1.58
C SER A 151 -1.41 -10.99 -1.95
N GLY A 152 -1.67 -11.93 -1.07
CA GLY A 152 -2.92 -12.70 -0.98
C GLY A 152 -3.22 -13.71 -2.08
N TYR A 153 -3.13 -13.36 -3.35
CA TYR A 153 -3.43 -14.27 -4.46
C TYR A 153 -2.27 -15.21 -4.79
N GLN A 154 -1.05 -14.78 -4.56
CA GLN A 154 0.15 -15.54 -4.87
C GLN A 154 0.61 -16.42 -3.72
N GLN A 155 0.30 -16.09 -2.47
CA GLN A 155 0.45 -17.04 -1.36
C GLN A 155 -0.34 -18.32 -1.64
N SER A 156 -1.56 -18.22 -2.15
CA SER A 156 -2.35 -19.39 -2.53
C SER A 156 -1.78 -20.17 -3.72
N LEU A 157 -1.05 -19.50 -4.63
CA LEU A 157 -0.37 -20.17 -5.74
C LEU A 157 0.92 -20.87 -5.25
N LEU A 158 1.70 -20.27 -4.37
CA LEU A 158 2.90 -20.89 -3.78
C LEU A 158 2.55 -22.08 -2.88
N GLU A 159 1.44 -22.03 -2.14
CA GLU A 159 0.92 -23.16 -1.37
C GLU A 159 0.48 -24.33 -2.26
N ASN A 160 -0.03 -24.06 -3.47
CA ASN A 160 -0.41 -25.08 -4.45
C ASN A 160 0.78 -25.65 -5.26
N TYR A 161 1.95 -25.00 -5.22
CA TYR A 161 3.20 -25.45 -5.86
C TYR A 161 4.22 -26.05 -4.88
N ARG A 162 3.80 -26.42 -3.65
CA ARG A 162 4.57 -27.34 -2.83
C ARG A 162 4.62 -28.68 -3.58
N LEU A 163 5.68 -28.85 -4.33
CA LEU A 163 6.07 -30.14 -4.88
C LEU A 163 6.51 -30.99 -3.70
N ASP A 164 5.85 -32.14 -3.55
CA ASP A 164 6.23 -33.22 -2.63
C ASP A 164 7.68 -33.67 -2.83
#